data_984c745c9c5eb4c48be71336c7d4aaa4
#
_entry.id   984c745c9c5eb4c48be71336c7d4aaa4
#
_cell.length_a   1.000
_cell.length_b   1.000
_cell.length_c   1.000
_cell.angle_alpha   90.00
_cell.angle_beta   90.00
_cell.angle_gamma   90.00
#
_symmetry.space_group_name_H-M   'P 1'
#
loop_
_entity.id
_entity.type
_entity.pdbx_description
1 polymer ?
#
loop_
_entity_poly.entity_id
_entity_poly.type
_entity_poly.pdbx_seq_one_letter_code
_entity_poly.pdbx_strand_id
1 'polypeptide(L)'
;MPKFVQQKIVSKETGVNQEHPLIVGTSAGLVWFTASQQWIELEGHGVTAIAPSLNGLWVVVDGKSVWHRDCEGEWQVVAPSIQDLQLNCIQPLRGKVLVGTSNAHLFWIVDGGIEFIQSFDTAQGRDEWYTPWGGLPDVRSMAGGQSGELYANVHVGGILRSQDRGRSWQPTIDLHWDVHQVITVPDRPGVVLAATAEGLATSTDRGDTWSLDRANLHSTYSRAVAVCGETVLISTSSGPSGAKAAIYRRSLDRAGTFEKCDRGLPQWFSHNIDTGSLVTLKDRTVFGTSNGQIFLSEDAGLIWKQFASDLPPIHCLNFS
;
A
#
# COMPACT_ATOMS: atom_id res chain seq x y z
N MET A 1 -3.80 -31.92 4.80
CA MET A 1 -4.97 -31.01 4.61
C MET A 1 -5.34 -30.46 5.98
N PRO A 2 -5.08 -29.19 6.29
CA PRO A 2 -5.51 -28.60 7.55
C PRO A 2 -7.02 -28.35 7.51
N LYS A 3 -7.71 -28.76 8.55
CA LYS A 3 -9.15 -28.56 8.73
C LYS A 3 -9.43 -27.10 9.01
N PHE A 4 -10.27 -26.49 8.18
CA PHE A 4 -10.79 -25.14 8.40
C PHE A 4 -11.61 -25.09 9.69
N VAL A 5 -11.19 -24.24 10.64
CA VAL A 5 -12.01 -23.90 11.81
C VAL A 5 -12.86 -22.68 11.44
N GLN A 6 -14.09 -22.90 11.04
CA GLN A 6 -15.07 -21.83 10.89
C GLN A 6 -15.52 -21.36 12.27
N GLN A 7 -14.98 -20.26 12.76
CA GLN A 7 -15.59 -19.55 13.87
C GLN A 7 -16.67 -18.60 13.33
N LYS A 8 -17.93 -18.96 13.57
CA LYS A 8 -19.08 -18.13 13.30
C LYS A 8 -19.17 -17.04 14.36
N ILE A 9 -18.66 -15.86 14.07
CA ILE A 9 -18.93 -14.66 14.86
C ILE A 9 -20.16 -13.99 14.24
N VAL A 10 -21.27 -13.97 14.97
CA VAL A 10 -22.48 -13.24 14.58
C VAL A 10 -22.19 -11.75 14.76
N SER A 11 -21.81 -11.05 13.70
CA SER A 11 -21.69 -9.61 13.69
C SER A 11 -22.98 -8.96 13.21
N LYS A 12 -23.41 -7.91 13.91
CA LYS A 12 -24.40 -6.93 13.45
C LYS A 12 -23.98 -6.40 12.08
N GLU A 13 -24.96 -6.06 11.24
CA GLU A 13 -24.81 -5.55 9.87
C GLU A 13 -23.49 -4.82 9.61
N THR A 14 -22.56 -5.53 9.00
CA THR A 14 -21.26 -4.98 8.58
C THR A 14 -21.48 -4.40 7.19
N GLY A 15 -21.20 -3.10 7.01
CA GLY A 15 -21.38 -2.38 5.73
C GLY A 15 -20.41 -2.80 4.61
N VAL A 16 -19.93 -4.04 4.62
CA VAL A 16 -19.10 -4.62 3.54
C VAL A 16 -20.01 -5.36 2.57
N ASN A 17 -20.01 -4.95 1.31
CA ASN A 17 -20.81 -5.55 0.26
C ASN A 17 -20.30 -6.96 -0.08
N GLN A 18 -21.19 -7.89 -0.41
CA GLN A 18 -20.85 -9.27 -0.75
C GLN A 18 -19.94 -9.39 -1.99
N GLU A 19 -19.93 -8.36 -2.86
CA GLU A 19 -19.16 -8.39 -4.12
C GLU A 19 -17.66 -8.09 -3.93
N HIS A 20 -17.25 -7.45 -2.83
CA HIS A 20 -15.88 -7.01 -2.60
C HIS A 20 -15.50 -7.17 -1.12
N PRO A 21 -15.08 -8.37 -0.69
CA PRO A 21 -14.57 -8.60 0.65
C PRO A 21 -13.41 -7.66 1.00
N LEU A 22 -13.36 -7.20 2.25
CA LEU A 22 -12.17 -6.57 2.79
C LEU A 22 -11.19 -7.67 3.20
N ILE A 23 -9.95 -7.55 2.76
CA ILE A 23 -8.85 -8.47 3.03
C ILE A 23 -7.82 -7.74 3.88
N VAL A 24 -7.40 -8.35 4.98
CA VAL A 24 -6.51 -7.75 5.97
C VAL A 24 -5.33 -8.66 6.23
N GLY A 25 -4.14 -8.23 5.84
CA GLY A 25 -2.88 -8.89 6.16
C GLY A 25 -2.44 -8.50 7.57
N THR A 26 -2.26 -9.49 8.41
CA THR A 26 -1.84 -9.32 9.81
C THR A 26 -0.55 -10.07 10.10
N SER A 27 0.01 -9.88 11.29
CA SER A 27 1.18 -10.65 11.75
C SER A 27 0.89 -12.14 12.02
N ALA A 28 -0.39 -12.58 11.95
CA ALA A 28 -0.80 -13.93 12.27
C ALA A 28 -1.75 -14.59 11.25
N GLY A 29 -1.90 -13.99 10.07
CA GLY A 29 -2.73 -14.53 9.01
C GLY A 29 -3.36 -13.49 8.13
N LEU A 30 -4.13 -13.97 7.16
CA LEU A 30 -4.94 -13.19 6.23
C LEU A 30 -6.40 -13.27 6.67
N VAL A 31 -6.96 -12.15 7.12
CA VAL A 31 -8.33 -12.07 7.61
C VAL A 31 -9.24 -11.51 6.52
N TRP A 32 -10.35 -12.20 6.28
CA TRP A 32 -11.36 -11.83 5.32
C TRP A 32 -12.62 -11.35 6.02
N PHE A 33 -13.21 -10.28 5.50
CA PHE A 33 -14.48 -9.74 5.96
C PHE A 33 -15.45 -9.60 4.79
N THR A 34 -16.61 -10.21 4.93
CA THR A 34 -17.80 -9.95 4.10
C THR A 34 -18.90 -9.32 4.94
N ALA A 35 -20.06 -9.05 4.35
CA ALA A 35 -21.21 -8.55 5.09
C ALA A 35 -21.69 -9.46 6.22
N SER A 36 -21.47 -10.79 6.09
CA SER A 36 -22.04 -11.81 6.99
C SER A 36 -21.02 -12.72 7.66
N GLN A 37 -19.76 -12.70 7.23
CA GLN A 37 -18.75 -13.66 7.67
C GLN A 37 -17.39 -13.02 7.84
N GLN A 38 -16.64 -13.61 8.77
CA GLN A 38 -15.20 -13.38 8.94
C GLN A 38 -14.53 -14.74 9.02
N TRP A 39 -13.39 -14.88 8.32
CA TRP A 39 -12.55 -16.09 8.44
C TRP A 39 -11.08 -15.72 8.28
N ILE A 40 -10.21 -16.64 8.62
CA ILE A 40 -8.76 -16.46 8.50
C ILE A 40 -8.20 -17.54 7.57
N GLU A 41 -7.28 -17.14 6.71
CA GLU A 41 -6.43 -18.00 5.91
C GLU A 41 -4.96 -17.73 6.26
N LEU A 42 -4.05 -18.61 5.87
CA LEU A 42 -2.62 -18.50 6.16
C LEU A 42 -2.33 -18.28 7.66
N GLU A 43 -3.12 -18.93 8.53
CA GLU A 43 -2.99 -18.81 9.99
C GLU A 43 -1.57 -19.19 10.45
N GLY A 44 -0.99 -18.35 11.32
CA GLY A 44 0.38 -18.52 11.82
C GLY A 44 1.47 -17.88 10.95
N HIS A 45 1.08 -17.27 9.81
CA HIS A 45 1.99 -16.56 8.92
C HIS A 45 1.73 -15.06 8.91
N GLY A 46 2.77 -14.25 8.89
CA GLY A 46 2.64 -12.81 8.67
C GLY A 46 2.35 -12.49 7.20
N VAL A 47 1.26 -11.76 6.91
CA VAL A 47 0.97 -11.28 5.55
C VAL A 47 1.32 -9.81 5.47
N THR A 48 2.36 -9.46 4.71
CA THR A 48 2.97 -8.13 4.70
C THR A 48 2.64 -7.28 3.47
N ALA A 49 2.16 -7.89 2.39
CA ALA A 49 1.64 -7.19 1.21
C ALA A 49 0.52 -8.00 0.55
N ILE A 50 -0.46 -7.28 -0.01
CA ILE A 50 -1.64 -7.84 -0.66
C ILE A 50 -1.86 -7.11 -1.98
N ALA A 51 -2.05 -7.86 -3.06
CA ALA A 51 -2.37 -7.30 -4.37
C ALA A 51 -3.40 -8.17 -5.12
N PRO A 52 -4.67 -7.74 -5.19
CA PRO A 52 -5.67 -8.38 -6.01
C PRO A 52 -5.36 -8.28 -7.49
N SER A 53 -5.77 -9.28 -8.25
CA SER A 53 -5.66 -9.33 -9.70
C SER A 53 -6.89 -10.02 -10.31
N LEU A 54 -7.04 -9.95 -11.63
CA LEU A 54 -8.12 -10.65 -12.34
C LEU A 54 -8.09 -12.17 -12.15
N ASN A 55 -6.93 -12.74 -11.86
CA ASN A 55 -6.72 -14.18 -11.74
C ASN A 55 -6.64 -14.66 -10.29
N GLY A 56 -6.97 -13.80 -9.32
CA GLY A 56 -6.91 -14.14 -7.90
C GLY A 56 -6.13 -13.13 -7.07
N LEU A 57 -5.57 -13.59 -5.96
CA LEU A 57 -4.92 -12.75 -4.96
C LEU A 57 -3.46 -13.11 -4.82
N TRP A 58 -2.59 -12.11 -4.89
CA TRP A 58 -1.17 -12.23 -4.62
C TRP A 58 -0.84 -11.68 -3.23
N VAL A 59 -0.02 -12.38 -2.49
CA VAL A 59 0.41 -11.94 -1.16
C VAL A 59 1.90 -12.20 -0.94
N VAL A 60 2.51 -11.35 -0.12
CA VAL A 60 3.82 -11.61 0.45
C VAL A 60 3.63 -12.20 1.85
N VAL A 61 4.21 -13.38 2.07
CA VAL A 61 4.11 -14.13 3.32
C VAL A 61 5.45 -14.10 4.04
N ASP A 62 5.40 -13.73 5.34
CA ASP A 62 6.53 -13.61 6.27
C ASP A 62 7.65 -12.66 5.75
N GLY A 63 7.31 -11.78 4.78
CA GLY A 63 8.29 -10.94 4.09
C GLY A 63 9.30 -11.72 3.25
N LYS A 64 9.06 -13.00 2.95
CA LYS A 64 10.06 -13.92 2.36
C LYS A 64 9.61 -14.65 1.12
N SER A 65 8.32 -14.90 0.96
CA SER A 65 7.78 -15.70 -0.14
C SER A 65 6.56 -15.05 -0.75
N VAL A 66 6.33 -15.31 -2.03
CA VAL A 66 5.13 -14.88 -2.75
C VAL A 66 4.21 -16.05 -2.95
N TRP A 67 2.98 -15.87 -2.51
CA TRP A 67 1.92 -16.84 -2.65
C TRP A 67 0.81 -16.27 -3.54
N HIS A 68 0.17 -17.16 -4.28
CA HIS A 68 -0.99 -16.85 -5.12
C HIS A 68 -2.17 -17.71 -4.71
N ARG A 69 -3.30 -17.05 -4.51
CA ARG A 69 -4.60 -17.68 -4.33
C ARG A 69 -5.37 -17.54 -5.63
N ASP A 70 -5.72 -18.64 -6.26
CA ASP A 70 -6.51 -18.63 -7.49
C ASP A 70 -7.99 -18.27 -7.26
N CYS A 71 -8.78 -18.21 -8.34
CA CYS A 71 -10.21 -17.93 -8.28
C CYS A 71 -11.03 -19.06 -7.65
N GLU A 72 -10.47 -20.27 -7.54
CA GLU A 72 -11.08 -21.43 -6.89
C GLU A 72 -10.81 -21.44 -5.38
N GLY A 73 -9.88 -20.59 -4.93
CA GLY A 73 -9.53 -20.43 -3.53
C GLY A 73 -8.30 -21.22 -3.08
N GLU A 74 -7.58 -21.83 -4.00
CA GLU A 74 -6.41 -22.64 -3.70
C GLU A 74 -5.13 -21.81 -3.63
N TRP A 75 -4.31 -22.05 -2.61
CA TRP A 75 -3.05 -21.38 -2.40
C TRP A 75 -1.88 -22.13 -3.02
N GLN A 76 -1.03 -21.41 -3.74
CA GLN A 76 0.23 -21.90 -4.29
C GLN A 76 1.40 -20.98 -3.91
N VAL A 77 2.52 -21.56 -3.49
CA VAL A 77 3.79 -20.84 -3.36
C VAL A 77 4.36 -20.67 -4.75
N VAL A 78 4.42 -19.42 -5.24
CA VAL A 78 4.90 -19.10 -6.59
C VAL A 78 6.37 -18.72 -6.58
N ALA A 79 6.80 -17.96 -5.57
CA ALA A 79 8.20 -17.66 -5.35
C ALA A 79 8.56 -17.98 -3.90
N PRO A 80 9.47 -18.94 -3.67
CA PRO A 80 10.02 -19.21 -2.35
C PRO A 80 10.96 -18.07 -1.93
N SER A 81 11.51 -18.17 -0.72
CA SER A 81 12.49 -17.21 -0.20
C SER A 81 13.62 -16.96 -1.21
N ILE A 82 13.92 -15.69 -1.46
CA ILE A 82 14.97 -15.26 -2.37
C ILE A 82 16.15 -14.80 -1.52
N GLN A 83 17.12 -15.70 -1.34
CA GLN A 83 18.33 -15.42 -0.56
C GLN A 83 17.98 -14.68 0.76
N ASP A 84 18.74 -13.68 1.15
CA ASP A 84 18.52 -12.89 2.37
C ASP A 84 17.67 -11.62 2.14
N LEU A 85 16.94 -11.55 1.01
CA LEU A 85 16.10 -10.40 0.69
C LEU A 85 14.75 -10.47 1.39
N GLN A 86 14.35 -9.35 2.00
CA GLN A 86 12.98 -9.14 2.45
C GLN A 86 12.13 -8.62 1.28
N LEU A 87 10.96 -9.23 1.08
CA LEU A 87 9.99 -8.81 0.09
C LEU A 87 9.05 -7.79 0.74
N ASN A 88 8.99 -6.58 0.18
CA ASN A 88 8.29 -5.46 0.81
C ASN A 88 6.97 -5.11 0.13
N CYS A 89 6.89 -5.25 -1.19
CA CYS A 89 5.71 -4.87 -1.96
C CYS A 89 5.56 -5.73 -3.21
N ILE A 90 4.33 -5.81 -3.72
CA ILE A 90 3.97 -6.65 -4.86
C ILE A 90 2.97 -5.91 -5.75
N GLN A 91 3.15 -5.98 -7.06
CA GLN A 91 2.31 -5.32 -8.07
C GLN A 91 2.02 -6.27 -9.23
N PRO A 92 0.82 -6.86 -9.30
CA PRO A 92 0.40 -7.62 -10.47
C PRO A 92 0.24 -6.72 -11.70
N LEU A 93 0.69 -7.21 -12.83
CA LEU A 93 0.58 -6.59 -14.13
C LEU A 93 0.15 -7.66 -15.14
N ARG A 94 -0.26 -7.27 -16.34
CA ARG A 94 -0.72 -8.24 -17.35
C ARG A 94 0.32 -9.34 -17.60
N GLY A 95 0.06 -10.56 -17.08
CA GLY A 95 0.87 -11.76 -17.29
C GLY A 95 2.17 -11.85 -16.48
N LYS A 96 2.45 -10.89 -15.59
CA LYS A 96 3.63 -10.85 -14.73
C LYS A 96 3.30 -10.22 -13.39
N VAL A 97 4.16 -10.47 -12.40
CA VAL A 97 4.08 -9.82 -11.08
C VAL A 97 5.41 -9.19 -10.75
N LEU A 98 5.38 -7.90 -10.45
CA LEU A 98 6.56 -7.15 -10.00
C LEU A 98 6.66 -7.24 -8.49
N VAL A 99 7.85 -7.50 -7.97
CA VAL A 99 8.14 -7.55 -6.53
C VAL A 99 9.29 -6.63 -6.20
N GLY A 100 9.10 -5.81 -5.17
CA GLY A 100 10.11 -4.91 -4.62
C GLY A 100 10.65 -5.44 -3.29
N THR A 101 11.97 -5.25 -3.07
CA THR A 101 12.67 -5.88 -1.95
C THR A 101 13.45 -4.89 -1.09
N SER A 102 13.97 -5.40 0.04
CA SER A 102 15.10 -4.78 0.72
C SER A 102 16.30 -4.64 -0.22
N ASN A 103 17.23 -3.75 0.12
CA ASN A 103 18.39 -3.42 -0.69
C ASN A 103 18.05 -2.89 -2.10
N ALA A 104 16.81 -2.41 -2.26
CA ALA A 104 16.27 -1.78 -3.47
C ALA A 104 16.50 -2.60 -4.75
N HIS A 105 16.07 -3.87 -4.75
CA HIS A 105 15.98 -4.67 -5.95
C HIS A 105 14.55 -4.84 -6.43
N LEU A 106 14.38 -5.02 -7.73
CA LEU A 106 13.13 -5.42 -8.36
C LEU A 106 13.30 -6.73 -9.11
N PHE A 107 12.27 -7.56 -9.10
CA PHE A 107 12.22 -8.73 -9.95
C PHE A 107 10.81 -9.01 -10.47
N TRP A 108 10.74 -9.69 -11.60
CA TRP A 108 9.52 -10.26 -12.14
C TRP A 108 9.32 -11.68 -11.66
N ILE A 109 8.09 -12.01 -11.29
CA ILE A 109 7.62 -13.40 -11.28
C ILE A 109 7.02 -13.64 -12.66
N VAL A 110 7.54 -14.64 -13.34
CA VAL A 110 7.10 -15.09 -14.67
C VAL A 110 6.88 -16.60 -14.63
N ASP A 111 6.21 -17.15 -15.66
CA ASP A 111 6.08 -18.59 -15.79
C ASP A 111 7.47 -19.24 -15.82
N GLY A 112 7.74 -20.06 -14.82
CA GLY A 112 9.03 -20.77 -14.69
C GLY A 112 10.07 -20.14 -13.78
N GLY A 113 9.79 -19.00 -13.08
CA GLY A 113 10.71 -18.51 -12.09
C GLY A 113 10.74 -17.00 -11.83
N ILE A 114 11.89 -16.56 -11.40
CA ILE A 114 12.16 -15.18 -10.96
C ILE A 114 13.20 -14.58 -11.90
N GLU A 115 12.90 -13.40 -12.44
CA GLU A 115 13.80 -12.61 -13.28
C GLU A 115 14.15 -11.28 -12.60
N PHE A 116 15.41 -11.09 -12.20
CA PHE A 116 15.89 -9.81 -11.67
C PHE A 116 15.91 -8.73 -12.75
N ILE A 117 15.53 -7.51 -12.38
CA ILE A 117 15.49 -6.37 -13.28
C ILE A 117 16.81 -5.60 -13.19
N GLN A 118 17.81 -6.06 -13.94
CA GLN A 118 19.15 -5.47 -13.96
C GLN A 118 19.15 -3.97 -14.31
N SER A 119 18.21 -3.51 -15.15
CA SER A 119 18.06 -2.10 -15.50
C SER A 119 17.67 -1.21 -14.31
N PHE A 120 17.01 -1.77 -13.29
CA PHE A 120 16.73 -1.06 -12.05
C PHE A 120 17.97 -0.98 -11.16
N ASP A 121 18.76 -2.04 -11.13
CA ASP A 121 20.00 -2.09 -10.34
C ASP A 121 21.10 -1.19 -10.90
N THR A 122 20.98 -0.77 -12.16
CA THR A 122 21.87 0.17 -12.85
C THR A 122 21.22 1.51 -13.16
N ALA A 123 20.11 1.83 -12.51
CA ALA A 123 19.41 3.09 -12.72
C ALA A 123 20.25 4.31 -12.34
N GLN A 124 20.08 5.39 -13.08
CA GLN A 124 20.78 6.65 -12.81
C GLN A 124 20.50 7.15 -11.39
N GLY A 125 21.55 7.58 -10.69
CA GLY A 125 21.47 8.12 -9.33
C GLY A 125 21.37 7.06 -8.23
N ARG A 126 21.45 5.76 -8.56
CA ARG A 126 21.39 4.69 -7.56
C ARG A 126 22.49 4.78 -6.51
N ASP A 127 23.64 5.25 -6.85
CA ASP A 127 24.79 5.48 -5.96
C ASP A 127 24.59 6.64 -4.96
N GLU A 128 23.58 7.48 -5.20
CA GLU A 128 23.17 8.54 -4.31
C GLU A 128 22.13 8.09 -3.26
N TRP A 129 21.55 6.89 -3.41
CA TRP A 129 20.55 6.37 -2.49
C TRP A 129 21.20 6.00 -1.17
N TYR A 130 20.57 6.40 -0.07
CA TYR A 130 21.11 6.16 1.25
C TYR A 130 20.00 6.04 2.30
N THR A 131 20.33 5.44 3.44
CA THR A 131 19.48 5.51 4.63
C THR A 131 20.23 6.25 5.74
N PRO A 132 19.59 7.21 6.44
CA PRO A 132 20.27 7.97 7.50
C PRO A 132 20.82 7.12 8.65
N TRP A 133 20.30 5.90 8.80
CA TRP A 133 20.74 4.92 9.81
C TRP A 133 21.76 3.90 9.29
N GLY A 134 22.20 4.03 8.05
CA GLY A 134 23.13 3.11 7.37
C GLY A 134 22.39 1.94 6.69
N GLY A 135 23.07 1.36 5.72
CA GLY A 135 22.53 0.29 4.87
C GLY A 135 21.90 0.78 3.56
N LEU A 136 21.50 -0.16 2.73
CA LEU A 136 20.84 0.12 1.46
C LEU A 136 19.35 0.42 1.69
N PRO A 137 18.74 1.29 0.89
CA PRO A 137 17.32 1.58 0.98
C PRO A 137 16.47 0.42 0.45
N ASP A 138 15.18 0.47 0.74
CA ASP A 138 14.19 -0.54 0.35
C ASP A 138 13.27 -0.01 -0.75
N VAL A 139 12.82 -0.89 -1.66
CA VAL A 139 11.61 -0.61 -2.44
C VAL A 139 10.41 -0.80 -1.52
N ARG A 140 9.65 0.26 -1.26
CA ARG A 140 8.52 0.23 -0.30
C ARG A 140 7.15 0.13 -0.92
N SER A 141 6.97 0.71 -2.09
CA SER A 141 5.70 0.69 -2.81
C SER A 141 5.91 0.78 -4.31
N MET A 142 4.93 0.31 -5.05
CA MET A 142 4.94 0.37 -6.50
C MET A 142 3.53 0.72 -7.01
N ALA A 143 3.47 1.33 -8.19
CA ALA A 143 2.22 1.62 -8.87
C ALA A 143 2.36 1.42 -10.38
N GLY A 144 1.28 0.97 -11.02
CA GLY A 144 1.18 0.87 -12.47
C GLY A 144 0.29 1.96 -13.05
N GLY A 145 0.74 2.63 -14.09
CA GLY A 145 -0.07 3.58 -14.85
C GLY A 145 -0.90 2.91 -15.94
N GLN A 146 -1.95 3.58 -16.41
CA GLN A 146 -2.87 3.04 -17.43
C GLN A 146 -2.21 2.82 -18.80
N SER A 147 -1.23 3.64 -19.17
CA SER A 147 -0.49 3.50 -20.43
C SER A 147 0.69 2.51 -20.34
N GLY A 148 0.87 1.88 -19.17
CA GLY A 148 1.90 0.86 -18.92
C GLY A 148 3.15 1.41 -18.24
N GLU A 149 3.10 2.63 -17.73
CA GLU A 149 4.15 3.17 -16.86
C GLU A 149 4.22 2.36 -15.57
N LEU A 150 5.42 2.24 -15.02
CA LEU A 150 5.68 1.66 -13.71
C LEU A 150 6.37 2.72 -12.85
N TYR A 151 5.97 2.76 -11.59
CA TYR A 151 6.59 3.60 -10.57
C TYR A 151 7.06 2.70 -9.44
N ALA A 152 8.31 2.84 -9.04
CA ALA A 152 8.90 2.17 -7.89
C ALA A 152 9.38 3.24 -6.91
N ASN A 153 8.84 3.24 -5.71
CA ASN A 153 9.31 4.08 -4.63
C ASN A 153 10.44 3.38 -3.90
N VAL A 154 11.60 4.02 -3.88
CA VAL A 154 12.76 3.64 -3.08
C VAL A 154 12.82 4.57 -1.87
N HIS A 155 12.83 4.01 -0.67
CA HIS A 155 12.93 4.78 0.57
C HIS A 155 14.27 5.52 0.61
N VAL A 156 14.23 6.86 0.68
CA VAL A 156 15.40 7.73 0.54
C VAL A 156 16.19 7.48 -0.75
N GLY A 157 15.47 7.09 -1.80
CA GLY A 157 15.93 6.91 -3.18
C GLY A 157 14.97 7.57 -4.18
N GLY A 158 13.86 8.12 -3.67
CA GLY A 158 12.83 8.80 -4.47
C GLY A 158 11.91 7.85 -5.22
N ILE A 159 11.36 8.32 -6.33
CA ILE A 159 10.50 7.53 -7.22
C ILE A 159 11.20 7.35 -8.55
N LEU A 160 11.39 6.10 -8.96
CA LEU A 160 11.83 5.77 -10.29
C LEU A 160 10.64 5.41 -11.16
N ARG A 161 10.64 5.91 -12.40
CA ARG A 161 9.62 5.61 -13.41
C ARG A 161 10.23 4.83 -14.55
N SER A 162 9.54 3.80 -15.00
CA SER A 162 9.75 3.13 -16.28
C SER A 162 8.57 3.42 -17.21
N GLN A 163 8.84 3.83 -18.44
CA GLN A 163 7.84 4.03 -19.50
C GLN A 163 7.84 2.87 -20.51
N ASP A 164 8.71 1.89 -20.35
CA ASP A 164 8.95 0.80 -21.28
C ASP A 164 8.82 -0.58 -20.62
N ARG A 165 7.96 -0.68 -19.60
CA ARG A 165 7.64 -1.90 -18.86
C ARG A 165 8.84 -2.52 -18.12
N GLY A 166 9.66 -1.68 -17.50
CA GLY A 166 10.78 -2.09 -16.67
C GLY A 166 12.09 -2.31 -17.44
N ARG A 167 12.17 -1.95 -18.73
CA ARG A 167 13.42 -2.05 -19.51
C ARG A 167 14.41 -0.94 -19.18
N SER A 168 13.91 0.23 -18.80
CA SER A 168 14.72 1.34 -18.30
C SER A 168 14.01 2.05 -17.15
N TRP A 169 14.77 2.71 -16.29
CA TRP A 169 14.27 3.40 -15.11
C TRP A 169 14.94 4.76 -14.96
N GLN A 170 14.13 5.78 -14.63
CA GLN A 170 14.61 7.15 -14.46
C GLN A 170 14.05 7.74 -13.17
N PRO A 171 14.85 8.46 -12.36
CA PRO A 171 14.36 9.19 -11.21
C PRO A 171 13.43 10.33 -11.65
N THR A 172 12.39 10.59 -10.85
CA THR A 172 11.36 11.57 -11.20
C THR A 172 11.09 12.60 -10.11
N ILE A 173 11.42 12.33 -8.88
CA ILE A 173 11.13 13.18 -7.73
C ILE A 173 12.40 13.51 -6.98
N ASP A 174 12.41 14.62 -6.24
CA ASP A 174 13.51 15.00 -5.37
C ASP A 174 13.78 13.89 -4.33
N LEU A 175 15.01 13.41 -4.31
CA LEU A 175 15.50 12.37 -3.42
C LEU A 175 15.29 12.70 -1.93
N HIS A 176 15.39 13.97 -1.58
CA HIS A 176 15.30 14.44 -0.18
C HIS A 176 13.87 14.50 0.36
N TRP A 177 12.84 14.24 -0.46
CA TRP A 177 11.46 14.25 0.03
C TRP A 177 11.08 13.01 0.83
N ASP A 178 11.94 12.01 0.91
CA ASP A 178 11.73 10.77 1.67
C ASP A 178 10.35 10.15 1.41
N VAL A 179 10.22 9.52 0.28
CA VAL A 179 8.94 8.97 -0.20
C VAL A 179 8.61 7.65 0.49
N HIS A 180 7.39 7.53 1.01
CA HIS A 180 6.90 6.32 1.67
C HIS A 180 5.94 5.49 0.81
N GLN A 181 5.06 6.15 0.05
CA GLN A 181 4.13 5.46 -0.84
C GLN A 181 3.93 6.24 -2.14
N VAL A 182 3.87 5.52 -3.26
CA VAL A 182 3.45 6.06 -4.57
C VAL A 182 2.20 5.34 -5.04
N ILE A 183 1.24 6.09 -5.60
CA ILE A 183 0.05 5.56 -6.26
C ILE A 183 -0.23 6.30 -7.57
N THR A 184 -0.90 5.63 -8.49
CA THR A 184 -1.53 6.25 -9.66
C THR A 184 -3.04 6.40 -9.40
N VAL A 185 -3.67 7.33 -10.08
CA VAL A 185 -5.12 7.57 -9.98
C VAL A 185 -5.78 6.98 -11.23
N PRO A 186 -6.54 5.86 -11.12
CA PRO A 186 -7.06 5.14 -12.29
C PRO A 186 -7.91 6.02 -13.23
N ASP A 187 -8.78 6.87 -12.68
CA ASP A 187 -9.69 7.71 -13.47
C ASP A 187 -9.06 9.04 -13.92
N ARG A 188 -7.79 9.26 -13.60
CA ARG A 188 -7.02 10.47 -13.92
C ARG A 188 -5.66 10.12 -14.53
N PRO A 189 -5.61 9.72 -15.83
CA PRO A 189 -4.36 9.37 -16.50
C PRO A 189 -3.32 10.47 -16.38
N GLY A 190 -2.12 10.13 -15.94
CA GLY A 190 -1.03 11.07 -15.71
C GLY A 190 -0.95 11.65 -14.30
N VAL A 191 -1.98 11.46 -13.47
CA VAL A 191 -1.92 11.86 -12.06
C VAL A 191 -1.21 10.78 -11.25
N VAL A 192 -0.15 11.18 -10.56
CA VAL A 192 0.62 10.35 -9.63
C VAL A 192 0.71 11.07 -8.30
N LEU A 193 0.43 10.36 -7.23
CA LEU A 193 0.48 10.90 -5.87
C LEU A 193 1.52 10.14 -5.05
N ALA A 194 2.20 10.85 -4.16
CA ALA A 194 3.13 10.24 -3.23
C ALA A 194 3.00 10.81 -1.81
N ALA A 195 2.90 9.90 -0.83
CA ALA A 195 3.05 10.25 0.57
C ALA A 195 4.54 10.34 0.90
N THR A 196 4.96 11.49 1.43
CA THR A 196 6.38 11.79 1.73
C THR A 196 6.53 12.28 3.17
N ALA A 197 7.75 12.35 3.66
CA ALA A 197 8.03 12.99 4.96
C ALA A 197 7.71 14.51 4.97
N GLU A 198 7.60 15.12 3.77
CA GLU A 198 7.34 16.55 3.59
C GLU A 198 5.86 16.88 3.28
N GLY A 199 4.97 15.88 3.18
CA GLY A 199 3.55 16.03 2.86
C GLY A 199 3.12 15.20 1.67
N LEU A 200 2.10 15.67 0.93
CA LEU A 200 1.62 15.05 -0.29
C LEU A 200 2.34 15.63 -1.51
N ALA A 201 3.07 14.80 -2.23
CA ALA A 201 3.57 15.14 -3.55
C ALA A 201 2.57 14.75 -4.63
N THR A 202 2.34 15.64 -5.59
CA THR A 202 1.40 15.46 -6.72
C THR A 202 2.10 15.78 -8.03
N SER A 203 2.00 14.86 -8.98
CA SER A 203 2.30 15.08 -10.39
C SER A 203 1.03 14.94 -11.20
N THR A 204 0.87 15.77 -12.24
CA THR A 204 -0.23 15.70 -13.24
C THR A 204 0.27 15.36 -14.63
N ASP A 205 1.55 15.11 -14.78
CA ASP A 205 2.28 14.86 -16.03
C ASP A 205 3.10 13.57 -15.99
N ARG A 206 2.58 12.55 -15.30
CA ARG A 206 3.21 11.21 -15.16
C ARG A 206 4.52 11.21 -14.40
N GLY A 207 4.77 12.20 -13.54
CA GLY A 207 5.98 12.31 -12.76
C GLY A 207 7.10 13.14 -13.42
N ASP A 208 6.82 13.87 -14.50
CA ASP A 208 7.80 14.78 -15.10
C ASP A 208 8.03 16.01 -14.20
N THR A 209 6.97 16.51 -13.57
CA THR A 209 7.06 17.56 -12.55
C THR A 209 6.25 17.22 -11.32
N TRP A 210 6.65 17.75 -10.18
CA TRP A 210 6.02 17.50 -8.89
C TRP A 210 5.75 18.77 -8.12
N SER A 211 4.61 18.84 -7.47
CA SER A 211 4.25 19.87 -6.50
C SER A 211 4.05 19.24 -5.14
N LEU A 212 4.48 19.94 -4.09
CA LEU A 212 4.36 19.49 -2.70
C LEU A 212 3.27 20.29 -1.99
N ASP A 213 2.33 19.61 -1.36
CA ASP A 213 1.25 20.20 -0.58
C ASP A 213 1.27 19.70 0.87
N ARG A 214 1.28 20.66 1.81
CA ARG A 214 1.28 20.44 3.25
C ARG A 214 0.37 21.42 4.00
N ALA A 215 -0.44 22.15 3.26
CA ALA A 215 -1.29 23.19 3.82
C ALA A 215 -2.29 22.62 4.84
N ASN A 216 -2.24 23.16 6.07
CA ASN A 216 -3.11 22.77 7.19
C ASN A 216 -2.94 21.34 7.74
N LEU A 217 -1.84 20.68 7.44
CA LEU A 217 -1.43 19.48 8.15
C LEU A 217 -0.80 19.87 9.51
N HIS A 218 -1.09 19.11 10.57
CA HIS A 218 -0.44 19.33 11.87
C HIS A 218 1.03 18.90 11.86
N SER A 219 1.37 18.02 10.94
CA SER A 219 2.72 17.50 10.69
C SER A 219 2.79 16.98 9.27
N THR A 220 3.95 16.96 8.66
CA THR A 220 4.13 16.61 7.24
C THR A 220 4.47 15.15 7.00
N TYR A 221 4.92 14.42 8.01
CA TYR A 221 5.39 13.05 7.88
C TYR A 221 4.23 12.10 7.49
N SER A 222 4.11 11.85 6.20
CA SER A 222 2.99 11.10 5.61
C SER A 222 3.44 9.73 5.11
N ARG A 223 2.73 8.66 5.48
CA ARG A 223 3.11 7.29 5.11
C ARG A 223 2.12 6.60 4.18
N ALA A 224 0.87 6.99 4.18
CA ALA A 224 -0.15 6.39 3.33
C ALA A 224 -0.93 7.45 2.56
N VAL A 225 -1.28 7.14 1.32
CA VAL A 225 -2.13 7.95 0.45
C VAL A 225 -3.13 7.06 -0.29
N ALA A 226 -4.38 7.53 -0.41
CA ALA A 226 -5.41 6.86 -1.19
C ALA A 226 -6.34 7.90 -1.83
N VAL A 227 -7.06 7.49 -2.88
CA VAL A 227 -8.05 8.33 -3.57
C VAL A 227 -9.40 7.65 -3.55
N CYS A 228 -10.42 8.36 -3.06
CA CYS A 228 -11.80 7.93 -3.03
C CYS A 228 -12.64 8.92 -3.85
N GLY A 229 -13.02 8.53 -5.07
CA GLY A 229 -13.64 9.45 -6.04
C GLY A 229 -12.76 10.70 -6.27
N GLU A 230 -13.29 11.87 -5.98
CA GLU A 230 -12.56 13.16 -6.11
C GLU A 230 -11.86 13.59 -4.79
N THR A 231 -11.74 12.71 -3.83
CA THR A 231 -11.10 13.00 -2.55
C THR A 231 -9.79 12.24 -2.41
N VAL A 232 -8.70 12.96 -2.13
CA VAL A 232 -7.45 12.38 -1.70
C VAL A 232 -7.40 12.33 -0.17
N LEU A 233 -6.98 11.20 0.36
CA LEU A 233 -6.77 10.99 1.79
C LEU A 233 -5.30 10.67 2.04
N ILE A 234 -4.73 11.22 3.12
CA ILE A 234 -3.36 10.90 3.55
C ILE A 234 -3.31 10.64 5.05
N SER A 235 -2.39 9.80 5.47
CA SER A 235 -2.00 9.70 6.87
C SER A 235 -0.86 10.65 7.16
N THR A 236 -0.86 11.31 8.33
CA THR A 236 0.26 12.11 8.81
C THR A 236 0.55 11.81 10.28
N SER A 237 1.80 12.01 10.71
CA SER A 237 2.21 11.84 12.11
C SER A 237 3.36 12.79 12.45
N SER A 238 3.76 12.81 13.74
CA SER A 238 4.88 13.65 14.18
C SER A 238 6.27 13.16 13.73
N GLY A 239 6.33 12.07 12.94
CA GLY A 239 7.59 11.53 12.42
C GLY A 239 7.67 10.01 12.46
N PRO A 240 8.86 9.43 12.33
CA PRO A 240 9.05 7.97 12.21
C PRO A 240 8.48 7.16 13.39
N SER A 241 8.48 7.73 14.61
CA SER A 241 7.89 7.09 15.80
C SER A 241 6.36 6.97 15.76
N GLY A 242 5.69 7.67 14.86
CA GLY A 242 4.25 7.57 14.64
C GLY A 242 3.36 8.31 15.63
N ALA A 243 3.92 9.07 16.57
CA ALA A 243 3.11 9.80 17.54
C ALA A 243 2.16 10.81 16.85
N LYS A 244 0.96 10.96 17.42
CA LYS A 244 -0.10 11.85 16.91
C LYS A 244 -0.45 11.57 15.45
N ALA A 245 -0.56 10.29 15.06
CA ALA A 245 -1.00 9.97 13.71
C ALA A 245 -2.48 10.32 13.51
N ALA A 246 -2.83 10.76 12.31
CA ALA A 246 -4.19 11.14 11.91
C ALA A 246 -4.37 10.99 10.41
N ILE A 247 -5.64 10.88 9.99
CA ILE A 247 -6.04 10.94 8.59
C ILE A 247 -6.48 12.37 8.25
N TYR A 248 -6.08 12.82 7.08
CA TYR A 248 -6.49 14.08 6.47
C TYR A 248 -7.08 13.83 5.09
N ARG A 249 -7.97 14.71 4.66
CA ARG A 249 -8.61 14.66 3.36
C ARG A 249 -8.64 16.03 2.68
N ARG A 250 -8.66 16.06 1.36
CA ARG A 250 -8.96 17.24 0.53
C ARG A 250 -9.49 16.82 -0.85
N SER A 251 -10.03 17.77 -1.60
CA SER A 251 -10.34 17.53 -3.01
C SER A 251 -9.06 17.25 -3.83
N LEU A 252 -9.15 16.31 -4.76
CA LEU A 252 -8.06 15.97 -5.68
C LEU A 252 -7.73 17.14 -6.64
N ASP A 253 -8.76 17.83 -7.15
CA ASP A 253 -8.61 18.90 -8.16
C ASP A 253 -8.19 20.26 -7.60
N ARG A 254 -8.25 20.42 -6.29
CA ARG A 254 -7.90 21.69 -5.66
C ARG A 254 -6.60 21.55 -4.91
N ALA A 255 -5.60 22.33 -5.30
CA ALA A 255 -4.56 22.74 -4.38
C ALA A 255 -5.29 23.43 -3.21
N GLY A 256 -5.58 22.69 -2.16
CA GLY A 256 -6.48 23.12 -1.09
C GLY A 256 -5.92 22.74 0.25
N THR A 257 -6.53 23.30 1.27
CA THR A 257 -6.23 22.99 2.67
C THR A 257 -6.72 21.59 3.01
N PHE A 258 -5.86 20.79 3.59
CA PHE A 258 -6.27 19.53 4.17
C PHE A 258 -7.22 19.75 5.36
N GLU A 259 -8.22 18.93 5.47
CA GLU A 259 -9.13 18.85 6.60
C GLU A 259 -8.83 17.57 7.38
N LYS A 260 -8.68 17.69 8.70
CA LYS A 260 -8.51 16.52 9.56
C LYS A 260 -9.80 15.72 9.62
N CYS A 261 -9.72 14.41 9.43
CA CYS A 261 -10.81 13.49 9.65
C CYS A 261 -10.95 13.24 11.17
N ASP A 262 -11.95 13.81 11.81
CA ASP A 262 -12.16 13.74 13.27
C ASP A 262 -13.51 13.14 13.69
N ARG A 263 -14.48 13.04 12.75
CA ARG A 263 -15.80 12.50 13.04
C ARG A 263 -15.76 10.97 13.12
N GLY A 264 -15.86 10.45 14.35
CA GLY A 264 -15.82 9.01 14.62
C GLY A 264 -14.42 8.43 14.75
N LEU A 265 -13.37 9.26 14.71
CA LEU A 265 -12.00 8.88 14.99
C LEU A 265 -11.52 9.45 16.32
N PRO A 266 -10.53 8.80 16.99
CA PRO A 266 -9.85 9.40 18.12
C PRO A 266 -9.09 10.66 17.66
N GLN A 267 -8.79 11.55 18.60
CA GLN A 267 -8.02 12.77 18.30
C GLN A 267 -6.69 12.46 17.63
N TRP A 268 -6.01 11.39 18.09
CA TRP A 268 -4.73 10.92 17.59
C TRP A 268 -4.62 9.41 17.71
N PHE A 269 -3.93 8.80 16.78
CA PHE A 269 -3.44 7.43 16.88
C PHE A 269 -2.02 7.42 17.43
N SER A 270 -1.65 6.35 18.13
CA SER A 270 -0.35 6.21 18.79
C SER A 270 0.79 5.79 17.86
N HIS A 271 0.44 5.23 16.68
CA HIS A 271 1.38 4.71 15.69
C HIS A 271 1.02 5.22 14.30
N ASN A 272 1.99 5.18 13.40
CA ASN A 272 1.76 5.49 11.99
C ASN A 272 0.63 4.63 11.40
N ILE A 273 -0.15 5.21 10.50
CA ILE A 273 -0.98 4.46 9.56
C ILE A 273 -0.10 4.32 8.32
N ASP A 274 0.42 3.11 8.13
CA ASP A 274 1.52 2.84 7.21
C ASP A 274 1.10 2.63 5.75
N THR A 275 2.07 2.61 4.88
CA THR A 275 1.94 2.21 3.47
C THR A 275 1.16 0.90 3.36
N GLY A 276 0.16 0.86 2.47
CA GLY A 276 -0.70 -0.31 2.31
C GLY A 276 -1.78 -0.49 3.39
N SER A 277 -1.81 0.38 4.42
CA SER A 277 -2.82 0.32 5.49
C SER A 277 -3.96 1.33 5.32
N LEU A 278 -4.05 2.02 4.20
CA LEU A 278 -5.14 2.92 3.81
C LEU A 278 -5.56 2.59 2.38
N VAL A 279 -6.80 2.14 2.20
CA VAL A 279 -7.31 1.68 0.90
C VAL A 279 -8.71 2.21 0.64
N THR A 280 -9.06 2.26 -0.64
CA THR A 280 -10.37 2.76 -1.10
C THR A 280 -11.00 1.83 -2.12
N LEU A 281 -12.32 1.77 -2.13
CA LEU A 281 -13.09 1.11 -3.17
C LEU A 281 -14.42 1.85 -3.36
N LYS A 282 -14.65 2.41 -4.55
CA LYS A 282 -15.81 3.28 -4.83
C LYS A 282 -15.83 4.48 -3.86
N ASP A 283 -16.87 4.61 -3.03
CA ASP A 283 -17.07 5.64 -2.02
C ASP A 283 -16.55 5.26 -0.61
N ARG A 284 -16.06 4.01 -0.48
CA ARG A 284 -15.54 3.49 0.79
C ARG A 284 -14.05 3.75 0.95
N THR A 285 -13.69 4.08 2.17
CA THR A 285 -12.30 4.19 2.61
C THR A 285 -12.14 3.35 3.88
N VAL A 286 -11.09 2.54 3.91
CA VAL A 286 -10.75 1.73 5.08
C VAL A 286 -9.29 1.95 5.43
N PHE A 287 -8.99 2.04 6.72
CA PHE A 287 -7.62 1.92 7.17
C PHE A 287 -7.49 1.01 8.39
N GLY A 288 -6.33 0.41 8.50
CA GLY A 288 -5.92 -0.43 9.62
C GLY A 288 -4.81 0.20 10.43
N THR A 289 -4.68 -0.23 11.66
CA THR A 289 -3.66 0.23 12.59
C THR A 289 -2.80 -0.93 13.07
N SER A 290 -1.56 -0.65 13.46
CA SER A 290 -0.62 -1.66 13.98
C SER A 290 -1.05 -2.28 15.31
N ASN A 291 -2.04 -1.69 16.00
CA ASN A 291 -2.66 -2.26 17.21
C ASN A 291 -3.97 -3.01 16.92
N GLY A 292 -4.24 -3.40 15.67
CA GLY A 292 -5.31 -4.33 15.31
C GLY A 292 -6.70 -3.72 15.21
N GLN A 293 -6.81 -2.42 14.97
CA GLN A 293 -8.10 -1.75 14.74
C GLN A 293 -8.32 -1.45 13.27
N ILE A 294 -9.56 -1.56 12.81
CA ILE A 294 -9.99 -1.17 11.47
C ILE A 294 -11.05 -0.09 11.58
N PHE A 295 -10.90 0.96 10.79
CA PHE A 295 -11.87 2.05 10.64
C PHE A 295 -12.37 2.10 9.21
N LEU A 296 -13.68 2.30 9.04
CA LEU A 296 -14.39 2.38 7.77
C LEU A 296 -15.13 3.72 7.67
N SER A 297 -15.02 4.35 6.52
CA SER A 297 -15.88 5.46 6.07
C SER A 297 -16.59 5.06 4.78
N GLU A 298 -17.85 5.44 4.61
CA GLU A 298 -18.68 5.21 3.42
C GLU A 298 -19.01 6.51 2.68
N ASP A 299 -18.28 7.60 3.00
CA ASP A 299 -18.50 8.95 2.48
C ASP A 299 -17.18 9.69 2.23
N ALA A 300 -16.19 8.95 1.68
CA ALA A 300 -14.87 9.47 1.35
C ALA A 300 -14.17 10.17 2.53
N GLY A 301 -14.28 9.61 3.72
CA GLY A 301 -13.56 10.06 4.91
C GLY A 301 -14.22 11.20 5.69
N LEU A 302 -15.51 11.50 5.46
CA LEU A 302 -16.23 12.51 6.26
C LEU A 302 -16.61 11.98 7.63
N ILE A 303 -17.18 10.78 7.70
CA ILE A 303 -17.60 10.12 8.94
C ILE A 303 -16.98 8.71 8.98
N TRP A 304 -16.45 8.37 10.13
CA TRP A 304 -15.79 7.09 10.35
C TRP A 304 -16.48 6.29 11.43
N LYS A 305 -16.42 4.98 11.31
CA LYS A 305 -16.81 4.03 12.35
C LYS A 305 -15.70 3.02 12.57
N GLN A 306 -15.48 2.64 13.81
CA GLN A 306 -14.65 1.48 14.11
C GLN A 306 -15.38 0.23 13.60
N PHE A 307 -14.75 -0.45 12.64
CA PHE A 307 -15.31 -1.62 11.96
C PHE A 307 -14.94 -2.92 12.68
N ALA A 308 -13.68 -3.02 13.12
CA ALA A 308 -13.16 -4.16 13.86
C ALA A 308 -12.08 -3.73 14.85
N SER A 309 -11.83 -4.56 15.88
CA SER A 309 -10.75 -4.42 16.86
C SER A 309 -10.21 -5.79 17.26
N ASP A 310 -9.17 -5.77 18.07
CA ASP A 310 -8.56 -6.95 18.66
C ASP A 310 -7.98 -7.95 17.64
N LEU A 311 -7.66 -7.45 16.42
CA LEU A 311 -6.92 -8.21 15.44
C LEU A 311 -5.42 -8.21 15.80
N PRO A 312 -4.65 -9.21 15.34
CA PRO A 312 -3.20 -9.10 15.35
C PRO A 312 -2.73 -7.84 14.61
N PRO A 313 -1.51 -7.34 14.87
CA PRO A 313 -0.96 -6.18 14.17
C PRO A 313 -1.22 -6.22 12.67
N ILE A 314 -1.88 -5.17 12.14
CA ILE A 314 -2.24 -5.05 10.72
C ILE A 314 -1.03 -4.49 9.96
N HIS A 315 -0.66 -5.16 8.87
CA HIS A 315 0.41 -4.74 7.97
C HIS A 315 -0.11 -4.10 6.68
N CYS A 316 -1.20 -4.63 6.15
CA CYS A 316 -1.77 -4.17 4.89
C CYS A 316 -3.25 -4.54 4.78
N LEU A 317 -3.98 -3.83 3.90
CA LEU A 317 -5.36 -4.15 3.56
C LEU A 317 -5.57 -4.01 2.04
N ASN A 318 -6.61 -4.67 1.56
CA ASN A 318 -7.13 -4.43 0.21
C ASN A 318 -8.59 -4.91 0.12
N PHE A 319 -9.27 -4.55 -0.95
CA PHE A 319 -10.53 -5.17 -1.33
C PHE A 319 -10.26 -6.24 -2.40
N SER A 320 -11.03 -7.34 -2.33
CA SER A 320 -10.95 -8.40 -3.34
C SER A 320 -11.70 -8.01 -4.60
#